data_403bed2fb36c4606f2c8c540dbfebfe2
#
_entry.id   403bed2fb36c4606f2c8c540dbfebfe2
#
_cell.length_a   1.000
_cell.length_b   1.000
_cell.length_c   1.000
_cell.angle_alpha   90.00
_cell.angle_beta   90.00
_cell.angle_gamma   90.00
#
_symmetry.space_group_name_H-M   'P 1'
#
loop_
_entity.id
_entity.type
_entity.pdbx_description
1 polymer ?
#
loop_
_entity_poly.entity_id
_entity_poly.type
_entity_poly.pdbx_seq_one_letter_code
_entity_poly.pdbx_strand_id
1 'polypeptide(L)'
;MKIKKHYLMQWMNLKNWGIRMKVLLYGYGLMGKKVAHQLREKDEFDLIGVVSYEFDEKAPEAMYSNLTEVQDRADVIIDFSHPNNLDDILAYAKKNKTKVVFATTGFSKEQLDKIEEASKEIAIFQSYNTSFGIQMVTKILRQVAKEFYDNGYDIEILEKHHNQ
;
A
#
# COMPACT_ATOMS: atom_id res chain seq x y z
N MET A 1 9.64 14.04 -4.89
CA MET A 1 9.41 12.78 -5.64
C MET A 1 8.90 13.15 -7.04
N LYS A 2 9.73 13.00 -8.09
CA LYS A 2 9.32 13.24 -9.49
C LYS A 2 8.68 11.95 -9.99
N ILE A 3 7.35 11.87 -9.99
CA ILE A 3 6.65 10.85 -10.75
C ILE A 3 6.98 11.09 -12.21
N LYS A 4 7.68 10.16 -12.87
CA LYS A 4 8.05 10.32 -14.27
C LYS A 4 6.76 10.46 -15.10
N LYS A 5 6.64 11.50 -15.88
CA LYS A 5 5.53 11.82 -16.80
C LYS A 5 5.08 10.62 -17.66
N HIS A 6 5.99 9.70 -17.91
CA HIS A 6 5.77 8.46 -18.65
C HIS A 6 4.74 7.51 -18.00
N TYR A 7 4.72 7.40 -16.66
CA TYR A 7 3.74 6.56 -15.96
C TYR A 7 2.33 7.15 -15.97
N LEU A 8 2.21 8.49 -15.91
CA LEU A 8 0.91 9.16 -16.04
C LEU A 8 0.28 8.95 -17.43
N MET A 9 1.08 8.97 -18.50
CA MET A 9 0.58 8.68 -19.86
C MET A 9 0.19 7.21 -20.03
N GLN A 10 0.90 6.25 -19.44
CA GLN A 10 0.47 4.86 -19.42
C GLN A 10 -0.87 4.67 -18.68
N TRP A 11 -1.05 5.36 -17.55
CA TRP A 11 -2.32 5.36 -16.80
C TRP A 11 -3.49 5.93 -17.60
N MET A 12 -3.28 7.05 -18.30
CA MET A 12 -4.30 7.67 -19.15
C MET A 12 -4.66 6.78 -20.35
N ASN A 13 -3.72 6.03 -20.89
CA ASN A 13 -3.97 5.09 -21.99
C ASN A 13 -4.77 3.86 -21.53
N LEU A 14 -4.57 3.34 -20.32
CA LEU A 14 -5.33 2.21 -19.79
C LEU A 14 -6.83 2.50 -19.70
N LYS A 15 -7.23 3.71 -19.28
CA LYS A 15 -8.64 4.15 -19.26
C LYS A 15 -9.30 4.10 -20.66
N ASN A 16 -8.55 4.47 -21.69
CA ASN A 16 -9.08 4.53 -23.07
C ASN A 16 -9.26 3.15 -23.72
N TRP A 17 -8.65 2.08 -23.16
CA TRP A 17 -8.70 0.72 -23.72
C TRP A 17 -9.61 -0.23 -22.91
N GLY A 18 -10.31 0.26 -21.89
CA GLY A 18 -11.17 -0.57 -21.04
C GLY A 18 -10.40 -1.62 -20.21
N ILE A 19 -9.08 -1.46 -20.08
CA ILE A 19 -8.24 -2.37 -19.29
C ILE A 19 -8.32 -1.96 -17.81
N ARG A 20 -8.82 -2.87 -16.97
CA ARG A 20 -8.87 -2.70 -15.52
C ARG A 20 -7.59 -3.25 -14.89
N MET A 21 -7.05 -2.54 -13.88
CA MET A 21 -5.90 -3.00 -13.12
C MET A 21 -6.33 -4.09 -12.15
N LYS A 22 -5.78 -5.30 -12.28
CA LYS A 22 -6.04 -6.42 -11.36
C LYS A 22 -5.34 -6.18 -10.02
N VAL A 23 -6.13 -5.97 -8.99
CA VAL A 23 -5.67 -5.70 -7.62
C VAL A 23 -5.90 -6.94 -6.75
N LEU A 24 -4.88 -7.35 -6.02
CA LEU A 24 -4.98 -8.32 -4.94
C LEU A 24 -4.79 -7.59 -3.62
N LEU A 25 -5.73 -7.71 -2.70
CA LEU A 25 -5.63 -7.12 -1.38
C LEU A 25 -5.09 -8.17 -0.39
N TYR A 26 -4.09 -7.81 0.39
CA TYR A 26 -3.61 -8.65 1.49
C TYR A 26 -3.96 -7.99 2.83
N GLY A 27 -4.74 -8.70 3.64
CA GLY A 27 -5.31 -8.22 4.91
C GLY A 27 -6.73 -7.67 4.75
N TYR A 28 -7.66 -8.21 5.54
CA TYR A 28 -9.09 -7.86 5.49
C TYR A 28 -9.62 -7.35 6.84
N GLY A 29 -8.76 -6.70 7.61
CA GLY A 29 -9.15 -5.93 8.81
C GLY A 29 -9.93 -4.67 8.46
N LEU A 30 -10.09 -3.76 9.43
CA LEU A 30 -10.86 -2.54 9.26
C LEU A 30 -10.42 -1.70 8.04
N MET A 31 -9.11 -1.53 7.84
CA MET A 31 -8.59 -0.77 6.71
C MET A 31 -8.71 -1.53 5.39
N GLY A 32 -8.42 -2.84 5.39
CA GLY A 32 -8.58 -3.68 4.21
C GLY A 32 -10.00 -3.66 3.66
N LYS A 33 -11.02 -3.79 4.52
CA LYS A 33 -12.44 -3.69 4.15
C LYS A 33 -12.79 -2.34 3.52
N LYS A 34 -12.26 -1.23 4.07
CA LYS A 34 -12.48 0.11 3.49
C LYS A 34 -11.83 0.25 2.11
N VAL A 35 -10.62 -0.28 1.96
CA VAL A 35 -9.91 -0.25 0.67
C VAL A 35 -10.62 -1.13 -0.37
N ALA A 36 -11.05 -2.34 0.01
CA ALA A 36 -11.83 -3.21 -0.88
C ALA A 36 -13.11 -2.51 -1.37
N HIS A 37 -13.84 -1.85 -0.47
CA HIS A 37 -15.01 -1.06 -0.84
C HIS A 37 -14.66 0.04 -1.85
N GLN A 38 -13.60 0.82 -1.60
CA GLN A 38 -13.18 1.90 -2.50
C GLN A 38 -12.71 1.40 -3.87
N LEU A 39 -12.08 0.23 -3.93
CA LEU A 39 -11.66 -0.37 -5.19
C LEU A 39 -12.85 -0.78 -6.05
N ARG A 40 -13.92 -1.31 -5.44
CA ARG A 40 -15.16 -1.69 -6.15
C ARG A 40 -15.91 -0.49 -6.74
N GLU A 41 -15.85 0.66 -6.08
CA GLU A 41 -16.51 1.89 -6.55
C GLU A 41 -15.81 2.54 -7.76
N LYS A 42 -14.69 1.98 -8.21
CA LYS A 42 -13.86 2.56 -9.25
C LYS A 42 -13.69 1.60 -10.42
N ASP A 43 -14.17 2.00 -11.60
CA ASP A 43 -14.12 1.18 -12.81
C ASP A 43 -12.71 0.85 -13.29
N GLU A 44 -11.71 1.62 -12.89
CA GLU A 44 -10.31 1.38 -13.27
C GLU A 44 -9.65 0.21 -12.56
N PHE A 45 -10.28 -0.35 -11.51
CA PHE A 45 -9.75 -1.47 -10.73
C PHE A 45 -10.61 -2.72 -10.87
N ASP A 46 -9.94 -3.86 -10.82
CA ASP A 46 -10.54 -5.18 -10.73
C ASP A 46 -9.97 -5.86 -9.48
N LEU A 47 -10.74 -5.88 -8.40
CA LEU A 47 -10.34 -6.55 -7.18
C LEU A 47 -10.53 -8.05 -7.36
N ILE A 48 -9.45 -8.74 -7.76
CA ILE A 48 -9.48 -10.17 -8.09
C ILE A 48 -9.57 -11.07 -6.86
N GLY A 49 -9.35 -10.53 -5.66
CA GLY A 49 -9.52 -11.27 -4.41
C GLY A 49 -8.80 -10.63 -3.24
N VAL A 50 -8.98 -11.27 -2.11
CA VAL A 50 -8.43 -10.87 -0.81
C VAL A 50 -7.71 -12.05 -0.17
N VAL A 51 -6.49 -11.84 0.30
CA VAL A 51 -5.77 -12.83 1.13
C VAL A 51 -5.91 -12.43 2.58
N SER A 52 -6.44 -13.33 3.41
CA SER A 52 -6.64 -13.09 4.84
C SER A 52 -6.65 -14.40 5.62
N TYR A 53 -6.11 -14.38 6.85
CA TYR A 53 -6.23 -15.52 7.77
C TYR A 53 -7.66 -15.69 8.31
N GLU A 54 -8.41 -14.58 8.39
CA GLU A 54 -9.81 -14.60 8.81
C GLU A 54 -10.71 -14.50 7.58
N PHE A 55 -11.54 -15.51 7.39
CA PHE A 55 -12.55 -15.51 6.34
C PHE A 55 -13.79 -14.75 6.80
N ASP A 56 -14.24 -13.85 5.95
CA ASP A 56 -15.52 -13.18 6.10
C ASP A 56 -16.49 -13.76 5.07
N GLU A 57 -17.39 -14.67 5.51
CA GLU A 57 -18.37 -15.32 4.63
C GLU A 57 -19.31 -14.31 3.92
N LYS A 58 -19.41 -13.09 4.44
CA LYS A 58 -20.22 -12.01 3.86
C LYS A 58 -19.43 -11.12 2.92
N ALA A 59 -18.12 -11.36 2.77
CA ALA A 59 -17.32 -10.61 1.82
C ALA A 59 -17.78 -10.91 0.39
N PRO A 60 -18.01 -9.90 -0.42
CA PRO A 60 -18.35 -10.09 -1.83
C PRO A 60 -17.14 -10.53 -2.69
N GLU A 61 -15.94 -10.43 -2.15
CA GLU A 61 -14.69 -10.79 -2.82
C GLU A 61 -14.37 -12.28 -2.68
N ALA A 62 -13.65 -12.83 -3.66
CA ALA A 62 -13.00 -14.12 -3.49
C ALA A 62 -11.95 -14.02 -2.37
N MET A 63 -12.03 -14.90 -1.39
CA MET A 63 -11.11 -14.92 -0.26
C MET A 63 -10.17 -16.12 -0.34
N TYR A 64 -8.90 -15.89 -0.04
CA TYR A 64 -7.82 -16.87 -0.06
C TYR A 64 -7.12 -16.89 1.30
N SER A 65 -6.70 -18.06 1.76
CA SER A 65 -5.92 -18.18 2.99
C SER A 65 -4.44 -17.81 2.79
N ASN A 66 -3.94 -17.95 1.57
CA ASN A 66 -2.56 -17.63 1.20
C ASN A 66 -2.43 -17.29 -0.29
N LEU A 67 -1.28 -16.73 -0.67
CA LEU A 67 -1.01 -16.29 -2.04
C LEU A 67 -0.90 -17.43 -3.07
N THR A 68 -0.66 -18.67 -2.62
CA THR A 68 -0.52 -19.82 -3.55
C THR A 68 -1.86 -20.28 -4.10
N GLU A 69 -2.95 -19.93 -3.45
CA GLU A 69 -4.32 -20.24 -3.90
C GLU A 69 -4.81 -19.29 -4.98
N VAL A 70 -4.18 -18.13 -5.12
CA VAL A 70 -4.58 -17.10 -6.10
C VAL A 70 -4.20 -17.56 -7.50
N GLN A 71 -5.22 -17.84 -8.31
CA GLN A 71 -5.04 -18.35 -9.68
C GLN A 71 -4.73 -17.22 -10.69
N ASP A 72 -5.40 -16.10 -10.53
CA ASP A 72 -5.22 -14.94 -11.38
C ASP A 72 -3.95 -14.16 -11.02
N ARG A 73 -3.20 -13.74 -12.03
CA ARG A 73 -2.06 -12.86 -11.82
C ARG A 73 -2.53 -11.43 -11.48
N ALA A 74 -2.12 -10.93 -10.32
CA ALA A 74 -2.34 -9.54 -9.95
C ALA A 74 -1.33 -8.60 -10.64
N ASP A 75 -1.77 -7.41 -11.04
CA ASP A 75 -0.90 -6.32 -11.47
C ASP A 75 -0.27 -5.61 -10.27
N VAL A 76 -1.02 -5.54 -9.16
CA VAL A 76 -0.57 -4.94 -7.90
C VAL A 76 -1.15 -5.67 -6.70
N ILE A 77 -0.31 -5.84 -5.67
CA ILE A 77 -0.73 -6.21 -4.31
C ILE A 77 -0.79 -4.93 -3.47
N ILE A 78 -1.89 -4.76 -2.73
CA ILE A 78 -2.01 -3.74 -1.68
C ILE A 78 -2.04 -4.46 -0.34
N ASP A 79 -1.05 -4.18 0.51
CA ASP A 79 -0.85 -4.88 1.79
C ASP A 79 -1.24 -4.00 2.98
N PHE A 80 -2.27 -4.44 3.71
CA PHE A 80 -2.73 -3.94 5.01
C PHE A 80 -2.72 -5.06 6.06
N SER A 81 -1.75 -5.95 6.01
CA SER A 81 -1.71 -7.13 6.87
C SER A 81 -0.74 -6.98 8.05
N HIS A 82 0.27 -7.82 8.10
CA HIS A 82 1.24 -7.85 9.19
C HIS A 82 2.66 -8.02 8.63
N PRO A 83 3.71 -7.45 9.27
CA PRO A 83 5.10 -7.58 8.82
C PRO A 83 5.59 -9.02 8.60
N ASN A 84 5.01 -9.99 9.30
CA ASN A 84 5.36 -11.41 9.13
C ASN A 84 5.03 -11.96 7.74
N ASN A 85 4.15 -11.30 6.99
CA ASN A 85 3.73 -11.72 5.64
C ASN A 85 4.68 -11.21 4.54
N LEU A 86 5.69 -10.43 4.90
CA LEU A 86 6.58 -9.77 3.95
C LEU A 86 7.24 -10.75 2.98
N ASP A 87 7.82 -11.83 3.51
CA ASP A 87 8.60 -12.78 2.69
C ASP A 87 7.70 -13.48 1.65
N ASP A 88 6.47 -13.85 2.01
CA ASP A 88 5.50 -14.46 1.10
C ASP A 88 5.05 -13.48 0.02
N ILE A 89 4.78 -12.22 0.41
CA ILE A 89 4.40 -11.16 -0.53
C ILE A 89 5.53 -10.88 -1.52
N LEU A 90 6.76 -10.77 -1.05
CA LEU A 90 7.91 -10.51 -1.91
C LEU A 90 8.21 -11.69 -2.84
N ALA A 91 8.09 -12.93 -2.35
CA ALA A 91 8.28 -14.13 -3.17
C ALA A 91 7.24 -14.18 -4.31
N TYR A 92 5.96 -13.99 -4.00
CA TYR A 92 4.90 -13.92 -5.00
C TYR A 92 5.13 -12.80 -6.00
N ALA A 93 5.43 -11.60 -5.50
CA ALA A 93 5.57 -10.40 -6.31
C ALA A 93 6.76 -10.51 -7.29
N LYS A 94 7.91 -11.01 -6.85
CA LYS A 94 9.07 -11.26 -7.71
C LYS A 94 8.78 -12.31 -8.78
N LYS A 95 8.18 -13.43 -8.39
CA LYS A 95 7.82 -14.53 -9.32
C LYS A 95 6.88 -14.05 -10.43
N ASN A 96 5.88 -13.26 -10.07
CA ASN A 96 4.81 -12.85 -10.99
C ASN A 96 5.04 -11.47 -11.62
N LYS A 97 6.14 -10.77 -11.26
CA LYS A 97 6.40 -9.36 -11.64
C LYS A 97 5.25 -8.43 -11.24
N THR A 98 4.65 -8.70 -10.11
CA THR A 98 3.56 -7.92 -9.51
C THR A 98 4.14 -6.74 -8.73
N LYS A 99 3.53 -5.57 -8.86
CA LYS A 99 3.89 -4.38 -8.08
C LYS A 99 3.35 -4.50 -6.66
N VAL A 100 3.97 -3.84 -5.68
CA VAL A 100 3.51 -3.90 -4.29
C VAL A 100 3.35 -2.51 -3.68
N VAL A 101 2.26 -2.34 -2.96
CA VAL A 101 1.99 -1.18 -2.10
C VAL A 101 1.94 -1.67 -0.67
N PHE A 102 2.99 -1.41 0.10
CA PHE A 102 3.02 -1.69 1.54
C PHE A 102 2.43 -0.53 2.33
N ALA A 103 1.25 -0.74 2.93
CA ALA A 103 0.63 0.13 3.93
C ALA A 103 0.73 -0.47 5.34
N THR A 104 1.23 -1.68 5.46
CA THR A 104 1.58 -2.34 6.72
C THR A 104 2.67 -1.55 7.44
N THR A 105 2.53 -1.39 8.74
CA THR A 105 3.46 -0.69 9.62
C THR A 105 4.24 -1.67 10.50
N GLY A 106 5.32 -1.22 11.12
CA GLY A 106 6.06 -2.03 12.10
C GLY A 106 7.10 -2.98 11.50
N PHE A 107 7.54 -2.77 10.26
CA PHE A 107 8.66 -3.52 9.69
C PHE A 107 9.95 -3.29 10.47
N SER A 108 10.69 -4.37 10.75
CA SER A 108 12.04 -4.30 11.30
C SER A 108 13.03 -3.73 10.28
N LYS A 109 14.20 -3.33 10.74
CA LYS A 109 15.27 -2.87 9.85
C LYS A 109 15.61 -3.90 8.77
N GLU A 110 15.74 -5.16 9.16
CA GLU A 110 16.04 -6.28 8.24
C GLU A 110 14.95 -6.43 7.18
N GLN A 111 13.68 -6.26 7.58
CA GLN A 111 12.56 -6.30 6.64
C GLN A 111 12.56 -5.11 5.67
N LEU A 112 12.93 -3.92 6.15
CA LEU A 112 13.11 -2.75 5.29
C LEU A 112 14.23 -2.93 4.28
N ASP A 113 15.36 -3.52 4.70
CA ASP A 113 16.48 -3.84 3.81
C ASP A 113 16.05 -4.87 2.73
N LYS A 114 15.22 -5.87 3.08
CA LYS A 114 14.62 -6.79 2.09
C LYS A 114 13.69 -6.07 1.10
N ILE A 115 12.89 -5.13 1.57
CA ILE A 115 12.00 -4.31 0.70
C ILE A 115 12.85 -3.47 -0.27
N GLU A 116 13.91 -2.84 0.22
CA GLU A 116 14.83 -2.06 -0.61
C GLU A 116 15.49 -2.94 -1.67
N GLU A 117 16.00 -4.11 -1.31
CA GLU A 117 16.58 -5.04 -2.27
C GLU A 117 15.57 -5.50 -3.32
N ALA A 118 14.36 -5.86 -2.90
CA ALA A 118 13.29 -6.27 -3.81
C ALA A 118 12.86 -5.14 -4.76
N SER A 119 12.98 -3.87 -4.33
CA SER A 119 12.62 -2.70 -5.15
C SER A 119 13.50 -2.52 -6.39
N LYS A 120 14.66 -3.19 -6.44
CA LYS A 120 15.53 -3.23 -7.62
C LYS A 120 14.95 -4.11 -8.74
N GLU A 121 14.11 -5.09 -8.40
CA GLU A 121 13.52 -6.06 -9.32
C GLU A 121 12.06 -5.75 -9.70
N ILE A 122 11.29 -5.22 -8.75
CA ILE A 122 9.85 -4.92 -8.88
C ILE A 122 9.54 -3.52 -8.36
N ALA A 123 8.47 -2.92 -8.86
CA ALA A 123 8.04 -1.62 -8.34
C ALA A 123 7.39 -1.79 -6.96
N ILE A 124 7.94 -1.14 -5.95
CA ILE A 124 7.42 -1.12 -4.59
C ILE A 124 7.15 0.33 -4.16
N PHE A 125 6.00 0.55 -3.56
CA PHE A 125 5.68 1.75 -2.81
C PHE A 125 5.45 1.37 -1.36
N GLN A 126 6.12 2.06 -0.44
CA GLN A 126 5.93 1.87 0.99
C GLN A 126 5.62 3.20 1.67
N SER A 127 4.60 3.21 2.53
CA SER A 127 4.28 4.38 3.35
C SER A 127 3.68 3.97 4.69
N TYR A 128 4.25 4.47 5.77
CA TYR A 128 3.73 4.27 7.13
C TYR A 128 2.41 5.02 7.37
N ASN A 129 2.15 6.06 6.58
CA ASN A 129 0.93 6.83 6.71
C ASN A 129 0.49 7.34 5.33
N THR A 130 -0.65 6.88 4.88
CA THR A 130 -1.26 7.26 3.60
C THR A 130 -2.29 8.39 3.75
N SER A 131 -2.48 8.93 4.98
CA SER A 131 -3.38 10.05 5.22
C SER A 131 -2.87 11.32 4.53
N PHE A 132 -3.69 11.88 3.65
CA PHE A 132 -3.39 13.16 3.00
C PHE A 132 -3.16 14.28 4.03
N GLY A 133 -4.00 14.34 5.09
CA GLY A 133 -3.87 15.34 6.14
C GLY A 133 -2.52 15.29 6.85
N ILE A 134 -2.09 14.09 7.26
CA ILE A 134 -0.78 13.90 7.91
C ILE A 134 0.37 14.24 6.96
N GLN A 135 0.29 13.86 5.68
CA GLN A 135 1.31 14.23 4.69
C GLN A 135 1.40 15.75 4.51
N MET A 136 0.27 16.46 4.50
CA MET A 136 0.27 17.92 4.40
C MET A 136 0.86 18.58 5.65
N VAL A 137 0.48 18.14 6.86
CA VAL A 137 1.05 18.63 8.12
C VAL A 137 2.56 18.39 8.14
N THR A 138 3.02 17.19 7.82
CA THR A 138 4.44 16.84 7.73
C THR A 138 5.19 17.74 6.76
N LYS A 139 4.59 18.02 5.60
CA LYS A 139 5.19 18.92 4.60
C LYS A 139 5.36 20.34 5.13
N ILE A 140 4.32 20.88 5.79
CA ILE A 140 4.36 22.22 6.39
C ILE A 140 5.42 22.27 7.50
N LEU A 141 5.41 21.30 8.42
CA LEU A 141 6.38 21.24 9.51
C LEU A 141 7.82 21.18 9.01
N ARG A 142 8.10 20.38 7.97
CA ARG A 142 9.46 20.34 7.37
C ARG A 142 9.92 21.68 6.81
N GLN A 143 9.00 22.54 6.39
CA GLN A 143 9.33 23.85 5.85
C GLN A 143 9.61 24.90 6.93
N VAL A 144 8.90 24.84 8.07
CA VAL A 144 8.91 25.92 9.07
C VAL A 144 9.61 25.54 10.38
N ALA A 145 9.70 24.27 10.74
CA ALA A 145 10.20 23.84 12.04
C ALA A 145 11.63 24.33 12.32
N LYS A 146 12.50 24.30 11.31
CA LYS A 146 13.87 24.77 11.46
C LYS A 146 13.94 26.26 11.80
N GLU A 147 13.14 27.10 11.14
CA GLU A 147 13.09 28.52 11.41
C GLU A 147 12.61 28.84 12.82
N PHE A 148 11.58 28.15 13.30
CA PHE A 148 11.12 28.30 14.68
C PHE A 148 12.20 27.88 15.69
N TYR A 149 12.82 26.72 15.48
CA TYR A 149 13.88 26.23 16.36
C TYR A 149 15.09 27.18 16.42
N ASP A 150 15.55 27.66 15.26
CA ASP A 150 16.70 28.57 15.15
C ASP A 150 16.42 29.96 15.82
N ASN A 151 15.14 30.34 15.95
CA ASN A 151 14.72 31.56 16.63
C ASN A 151 14.31 31.34 18.11
N GLY A 152 14.65 30.21 18.70
CA GLY A 152 14.51 29.96 20.14
C GLY A 152 13.12 29.48 20.57
N TYR A 153 12.30 28.97 19.64
CA TYR A 153 11.04 28.34 19.99
C TYR A 153 11.24 26.88 20.28
N ASP A 154 10.64 26.39 21.36
CA ASP A 154 10.51 24.96 21.61
C ASP A 154 9.40 24.36 20.72
N ILE A 155 9.65 23.15 20.18
CA ILE A 155 8.70 22.47 19.32
C ILE A 155 8.32 21.16 19.99
N GLU A 156 7.04 21.01 20.30
CA GLU A 156 6.48 19.76 20.82
C GLU A 156 5.45 19.19 19.82
N ILE A 157 5.42 17.86 19.70
CA ILE A 157 4.41 17.16 18.91
C ILE A 157 3.58 16.31 19.85
N LEU A 158 2.30 16.64 19.96
CA LEU A 158 1.33 15.86 20.69
C LEU A 158 0.46 15.08 19.68
N GLU A 159 0.52 13.75 19.73
CA GLU A 159 -0.32 12.86 18.91
C GLU A 159 -1.27 12.08 19.80
N LYS A 160 -2.54 12.03 19.38
CA LYS A 160 -3.54 11.16 20.00
C LYS A 160 -3.93 10.08 18.99
N HIS A 161 -3.41 8.89 19.17
CA HIS A 161 -3.67 7.75 18.29
C HIS A 161 -4.70 6.80 18.91
N HIS A 162 -5.49 6.15 18.06
CA HIS A 162 -6.38 5.10 18.54
C HIS A 162 -5.55 3.85 18.86
N ASN A 163 -5.57 3.44 20.11
CA ASN A 163 -5.13 2.10 20.48
C ASN A 163 -6.29 1.14 20.21
N GLN A 164 -6.17 0.35 19.17
CA GLN A 164 -7.01 -0.82 18.94
C GLN A 164 -6.17 -2.06 19.09
#